data_acb6b1327608f009c0a1713fc3493a7b
#
_entry.id   acb6b1327608f009c0a1713fc3493a7b
#
_cell.length_a   1.000
_cell.length_b   1.000
_cell.length_c   1.000
_cell.angle_alpha   90.00
_cell.angle_beta   90.00
_cell.angle_gamma   90.00
#
_symmetry.space_group_name_H-M   'P 1'
#
loop_
_entity.id
_entity.type
_entity.pdbx_description
1 polymer ?
#
loop_
_entity_poly.entity_id
_entity_poly.type
_entity_poly.pdbx_seq_one_letter_code
_entity_poly.pdbx_strand_id
1 'polypeptide(L)'
;MENKEFTYQGKTLNGILMLVLNIIGFLAGVGLFIFACVSQEDWLTNVCGVCGVLLLILSIICVCGFILVEPGQARVLLFFGKYRGTFTEPGYYWLNPFISQKKLSLRVRNLDAEPIKVNDKTGNPIMIGMVLVWKLKDTYKAIFEIDTQTMAEGSTGQAGIGASAAQI
;
A
#
# COMPACT_ATOMS: atom_id res chain seq x y z
N MET A 1 -8.24 0.69 24.89
CA MET A 1 -7.90 1.91 24.15
C MET A 1 -8.77 1.92 22.91
N GLU A 2 -9.67 2.88 22.81
CA GLU A 2 -10.59 3.00 21.70
C GLU A 2 -9.80 3.48 20.48
N ASN A 3 -9.38 2.53 19.63
CA ASN A 3 -8.66 2.82 18.41
C ASN A 3 -9.65 3.39 17.39
N LYS A 4 -9.87 4.70 17.46
CA LYS A 4 -10.68 5.43 16.47
C LYS A 4 -9.92 5.53 15.17
N GLU A 5 -10.62 5.23 14.09
CA GLU A 5 -10.15 5.50 12.73
C GLU A 5 -9.95 7.01 12.58
N PHE A 6 -8.71 7.43 12.31
CA PHE A 6 -8.38 8.83 12.06
C PHE A 6 -8.18 9.04 10.56
N THR A 7 -8.90 10.01 10.02
CA THR A 7 -8.56 10.53 8.70
C THR A 7 -7.18 11.18 8.77
N TYR A 8 -6.31 10.86 7.84
CA TYR A 8 -4.96 11.42 7.82
C TYR A 8 -5.01 12.95 7.70
N GLN A 9 -4.58 13.67 8.74
CA GLN A 9 -4.53 15.13 8.81
C GLN A 9 -3.14 15.70 8.46
N GLY A 10 -2.25 14.88 7.90
CA GLY A 10 -0.93 15.32 7.49
C GLY A 10 -0.95 16.22 6.26
N LYS A 11 0.12 16.99 6.05
CA LYS A 11 0.29 17.82 4.84
C LYS A 11 0.40 16.90 3.63
N THR A 12 -0.62 16.91 2.78
CA THR A 12 -0.59 16.30 1.47
C THR A 12 -0.27 17.39 0.45
N LEU A 13 0.77 17.18 -0.34
CA LEU A 13 1.08 18.10 -1.44
C LEU A 13 0.45 17.57 -2.73
N ASN A 14 0.05 18.48 -3.61
CA ASN A 14 -0.46 18.12 -4.92
C ASN A 14 0.60 17.31 -5.67
N GLY A 15 0.28 16.05 -6.02
CA GLY A 15 1.21 15.15 -6.68
C GLY A 15 1.71 15.69 -8.02
N ILE A 16 0.85 16.38 -8.79
CA ILE A 16 1.21 16.98 -10.09
C ILE A 16 2.27 18.06 -9.91
N LEU A 17 2.09 18.97 -8.94
CA LEU A 17 3.05 20.04 -8.67
C LEU A 17 4.40 19.48 -8.24
N MET A 18 4.39 18.48 -7.36
CA MET A 18 5.63 17.82 -6.91
C MET A 18 6.30 17.03 -8.03
N LEU A 19 5.52 16.46 -8.96
CA LEU A 19 6.07 15.77 -10.13
C LEU A 19 6.81 16.74 -11.03
N VAL A 20 6.21 17.89 -11.36
CA VAL A 20 6.86 18.93 -12.18
C VAL A 20 8.13 19.42 -11.50
N LEU A 21 8.10 19.71 -10.21
CA LEU A 21 9.25 20.15 -9.43
C LEU A 21 10.36 19.10 -9.40
N ASN A 22 10.00 17.82 -9.29
CA ASN A 22 10.94 16.72 -9.33
C ASN A 22 11.61 16.57 -10.71
N ILE A 23 10.86 16.73 -11.80
CA ILE A 23 11.41 16.70 -13.18
C ILE A 23 12.40 17.85 -13.38
N ILE A 24 12.06 19.06 -12.93
CA ILE A 24 12.95 20.21 -13.02
C ILE A 24 14.23 19.98 -12.20
N GLY A 25 14.10 19.46 -10.98
CA GLY A 25 15.23 19.11 -10.13
C GLY A 25 16.13 18.04 -10.75
N PHE A 26 15.55 17.03 -11.37
CA PHE A 26 16.27 15.97 -12.07
C PHE A 26 17.07 16.53 -13.27
N LEU A 27 16.43 17.35 -14.11
CA LEU A 27 17.07 17.98 -15.25
C LEU A 27 18.21 18.93 -14.83
N ALA A 28 18.00 19.69 -13.75
CA ALA A 28 19.02 20.55 -13.18
C ALA A 28 20.21 19.72 -12.64
N GLY A 29 19.95 18.61 -11.95
CA GLY A 29 20.99 17.69 -11.47
C GLY A 29 21.83 17.10 -12.61
N VAL A 30 21.18 16.65 -13.67
CA VAL A 30 21.87 16.14 -14.90
C VAL A 30 22.69 17.25 -15.54
N GLY A 31 22.13 18.46 -15.68
CA GLY A 31 22.83 19.61 -16.26
C GLY A 31 24.10 20.00 -15.49
N LEU A 32 24.00 20.06 -14.15
CA LEU A 32 25.16 20.34 -13.29
C LEU A 32 26.20 19.22 -13.36
N PHE A 33 25.79 17.98 -13.46
CA PHE A 33 26.70 16.84 -13.57
C PHE A 33 27.45 16.88 -14.90
N ILE A 34 26.75 17.12 -16.03
CA ILE A 34 27.37 17.24 -17.35
C ILE A 34 28.33 18.43 -17.39
N PHE A 35 27.92 19.58 -16.83
CA PHE A 35 28.78 20.76 -16.73
C PHE A 35 30.07 20.45 -15.97
N ALA A 36 29.99 19.72 -14.87
CA ALA A 36 31.14 19.28 -14.10
C ALA A 36 32.08 18.34 -14.87
N CYS A 37 31.53 17.47 -15.76
CA CYS A 37 32.33 16.57 -16.58
C CYS A 37 33.05 17.27 -17.74
N VAL A 38 32.49 18.38 -18.24
CA VAL A 38 33.03 19.10 -19.41
C VAL A 38 34.03 20.18 -18.99
N SER A 39 33.83 20.82 -17.86
CA SER A 39 34.70 21.87 -17.36
C SER A 39 35.94 21.28 -16.70
N GLN A 40 37.12 21.73 -17.10
CA GLN A 40 38.41 21.27 -16.56
C GLN A 40 38.76 21.93 -15.25
N GLU A 41 39.01 21.11 -14.26
CA GLU A 41 39.85 21.23 -13.05
C GLU A 41 39.84 22.51 -12.18
N ASP A 42 38.68 23.11 -11.97
CA ASP A 42 38.52 24.08 -10.88
C ASP A 42 37.78 23.41 -9.68
N TRP A 43 38.17 23.79 -8.45
CA TRP A 43 37.51 23.31 -7.25
C TRP A 43 35.97 23.56 -7.28
N LEU A 44 35.53 24.63 -7.91
CA LEU A 44 34.14 24.96 -8.15
C LEU A 44 33.41 23.88 -9.00
N THR A 45 34.09 23.35 -9.99
CA THR A 45 33.56 22.30 -10.87
C THR A 45 33.32 21.02 -10.08
N ASN A 46 34.23 20.64 -9.20
CA ASN A 46 34.07 19.48 -8.33
C ASN A 46 32.89 19.66 -7.37
N VAL A 47 32.71 20.85 -6.78
CA VAL A 47 31.57 21.15 -5.93
C VAL A 47 30.25 21.07 -6.71
N CYS A 48 30.19 21.61 -7.94
CA CYS A 48 29.02 21.49 -8.80
C CYS A 48 28.71 20.02 -9.16
N GLY A 49 29.71 19.20 -9.40
CA GLY A 49 29.54 17.76 -9.65
C GLY A 49 28.93 17.04 -8.47
N VAL A 50 29.45 17.27 -7.25
CA VAL A 50 28.91 16.68 -6.02
C VAL A 50 27.47 17.14 -5.77
N CYS A 51 27.17 18.44 -5.95
CA CYS A 51 25.80 18.96 -5.82
C CYS A 51 24.87 18.33 -6.86
N GLY A 52 25.31 18.12 -8.11
CA GLY A 52 24.55 17.45 -9.15
C GLY A 52 24.18 16.02 -8.76
N VAL A 53 25.14 15.24 -8.26
CA VAL A 53 24.92 13.86 -7.79
C VAL A 53 23.94 13.84 -6.61
N LEU A 54 24.09 14.75 -5.62
CA LEU A 54 23.19 14.84 -4.48
C LEU A 54 21.76 15.17 -4.92
N LEU A 55 21.57 16.07 -5.89
CA LEU A 55 20.26 16.39 -6.46
C LEU A 55 19.64 15.18 -7.17
N LEU A 56 20.42 14.40 -7.89
CA LEU A 56 19.92 13.18 -8.54
C LEU A 56 19.47 12.14 -7.52
N ILE A 57 20.26 11.90 -6.47
CA ILE A 57 19.88 10.98 -5.40
C ILE A 57 18.60 11.44 -4.70
N LEU A 58 18.50 12.73 -4.37
CA LEU A 58 17.31 13.30 -3.75
C LEU A 58 16.08 13.16 -4.63
N SER A 59 16.22 13.38 -5.94
CA SER A 59 15.15 13.21 -6.92
C SER A 59 14.63 11.78 -6.95
N ILE A 60 15.51 10.78 -6.94
CA ILE A 60 15.13 9.36 -6.90
C ILE A 60 14.34 9.03 -5.62
N ILE A 61 14.78 9.53 -4.47
CA ILE A 61 14.08 9.34 -3.20
C ILE A 61 12.69 9.99 -3.25
N CYS A 62 12.57 11.19 -3.83
CA CYS A 62 11.30 11.88 -3.96
C CYS A 62 10.28 11.11 -4.83
N VAL A 63 10.73 10.36 -5.84
CA VAL A 63 9.85 9.53 -6.67
C VAL A 63 9.11 8.47 -5.85
N CYS A 64 9.71 7.93 -4.80
CA CYS A 64 9.07 6.93 -3.95
C CYS A 64 7.87 7.47 -3.14
N GLY A 65 7.71 8.79 -3.05
CA GLY A 65 6.64 9.44 -2.29
C GLY A 65 5.31 9.61 -3.04
N PHE A 66 5.22 9.24 -4.32
CA PHE A 66 3.99 9.42 -5.09
C PHE A 66 2.94 8.35 -4.78
N ILE A 67 1.70 8.81 -4.58
CA ILE A 67 0.54 7.96 -4.26
C ILE A 67 -0.62 8.31 -5.16
N LEU A 68 -1.18 7.28 -5.80
CA LEU A 68 -2.43 7.35 -6.53
C LEU A 68 -3.53 6.64 -5.73
N VAL A 69 -4.59 7.36 -5.37
CA VAL A 69 -5.78 6.82 -4.70
C VAL A 69 -6.93 6.76 -5.68
N GLU A 70 -7.42 5.55 -5.96
CA GLU A 70 -8.57 5.34 -6.84
C GLU A 70 -9.89 5.49 -6.06
N PRO A 71 -10.98 5.91 -6.73
CA PRO A 71 -12.30 5.98 -6.10
C PRO A 71 -12.75 4.59 -5.63
N GLY A 72 -13.24 4.52 -4.38
CA GLY A 72 -13.64 3.27 -3.73
C GLY A 72 -12.50 2.45 -3.12
N GLN A 73 -11.31 3.04 -2.99
CA GLN A 73 -10.18 2.49 -2.24
C GLN A 73 -9.82 3.39 -1.07
N ALA A 74 -9.37 2.78 0.01
CA ALA A 74 -8.72 3.45 1.12
C ALA A 74 -7.25 3.07 1.17
N ARG A 75 -6.40 4.04 1.52
CA ARG A 75 -4.99 3.80 1.80
C ARG A 75 -4.72 3.99 3.27
N VAL A 76 -4.28 2.93 3.92
CA VAL A 76 -3.84 2.98 5.31
C VAL A 76 -2.35 3.30 5.34
N LEU A 77 -2.02 4.38 6.04
CA LEU A 77 -0.67 4.93 6.12
C LEU A 77 0.00 4.46 7.43
N LEU A 78 1.13 3.80 7.26
CA LEU A 78 1.95 3.28 8.35
C LEU A 78 3.32 3.98 8.32
N PHE A 79 3.70 4.61 9.41
CA PHE A 79 5.03 5.18 9.56
C PHE A 79 5.82 4.35 10.57
N PHE A 80 6.84 3.62 10.10
CA PHE A 80 7.64 2.70 10.93
C PHE A 80 6.77 1.74 11.78
N GLY A 81 5.71 1.18 11.17
CA GLY A 81 4.80 0.26 11.85
C GLY A 81 3.72 0.91 12.72
N LYS A 82 3.76 2.24 12.93
CA LYS A 82 2.69 2.97 13.64
C LYS A 82 1.62 3.46 12.66
N TYR A 83 0.37 3.22 13.00
CA TYR A 83 -0.78 3.76 12.26
C TYR A 83 -0.80 5.28 12.35
N ARG A 84 -0.84 5.95 11.20
CA ARG A 84 -0.89 7.42 11.09
C ARG A 84 -2.21 7.96 10.60
N GLY A 85 -3.03 7.09 10.04
CA GLY A 85 -4.36 7.46 9.56
C GLY A 85 -4.72 6.75 8.25
N THR A 86 -5.98 6.87 7.86
CA THR A 86 -6.53 6.35 6.62
C THR A 86 -6.81 7.50 5.67
N PHE A 87 -6.44 7.33 4.42
CA PHE A 87 -6.67 8.28 3.34
C PHE A 87 -7.68 7.69 2.35
N THR A 88 -8.84 8.35 2.21
CA THR A 88 -9.97 7.88 1.40
C THR A 88 -10.28 8.77 0.20
N GLU A 89 -9.70 9.99 0.16
CA GLU A 89 -9.94 10.93 -0.92
C GLU A 89 -9.25 10.47 -2.20
N PRO A 90 -10.00 10.31 -3.32
CA PRO A 90 -9.40 9.94 -4.60
C PRO A 90 -8.57 11.08 -5.16
N GLY A 91 -7.42 10.76 -5.71
CA GLY A 91 -6.54 11.76 -6.31
C GLY A 91 -5.09 11.30 -6.39
N TYR A 92 -4.26 12.22 -6.91
CA TYR A 92 -2.83 12.03 -7.01
C TYR A 92 -2.12 12.94 -6.02
N TYR A 93 -1.46 12.33 -5.04
CA TYR A 93 -0.83 13.03 -3.93
C TYR A 93 0.62 12.65 -3.78
N TRP A 94 1.39 13.54 -3.19
CA TRP A 94 2.74 13.26 -2.75
C TRP A 94 2.79 13.25 -1.23
N LEU A 95 3.30 12.15 -0.70
CA LEU A 95 3.51 11.92 0.73
C LEU A 95 4.97 11.59 0.99
N ASN A 96 5.36 11.62 2.26
CA ASN A 96 6.71 11.27 2.66
C ASN A 96 7.09 9.84 2.20
N PRO A 97 8.23 9.64 1.51
CA PRO A 97 8.66 8.34 0.97
C PRO A 97 8.84 7.25 2.03
N PHE A 98 9.01 7.62 3.29
CA PHE A 98 9.17 6.67 4.40
C PHE A 98 7.85 6.09 4.94
N ILE A 99 6.71 6.50 4.38
CA ILE A 99 5.39 6.01 4.78
C ILE A 99 5.04 4.76 3.96
N SER A 100 4.91 3.62 4.64
CA SER A 100 4.37 2.41 4.04
C SER A 100 2.86 2.51 3.88
N GLN A 101 2.34 1.98 2.76
CA GLN A 101 0.93 2.07 2.40
C GLN A 101 0.35 0.69 2.20
N LYS A 102 -0.82 0.45 2.81
CA LYS A 102 -1.64 -0.74 2.51
C LYS A 102 -2.92 -0.30 1.82
N LYS A 103 -3.21 -0.91 0.65
CA LYS A 103 -4.43 -0.66 -0.12
C LYS A 103 -5.57 -1.52 0.41
N LEU A 104 -6.74 -0.93 0.61
CA LEU A 104 -7.97 -1.61 0.98
C LEU A 104 -9.10 -1.21 0.04
N SER A 105 -9.89 -2.17 -0.41
CA SER A 105 -11.08 -1.91 -1.21
C SER A 105 -12.27 -1.67 -0.29
N LEU A 106 -12.92 -0.51 -0.46
CA LEU A 106 -14.18 -0.17 0.22
C LEU A 106 -15.41 -0.55 -0.61
N ARG A 107 -15.20 -1.20 -1.76
CA ARG A 107 -16.30 -1.63 -2.63
C ARG A 107 -17.09 -2.74 -1.99
N VAL A 108 -18.37 -2.76 -2.25
CA VAL A 108 -19.27 -3.85 -1.85
C VAL A 108 -18.82 -5.14 -2.55
N ARG A 109 -18.77 -6.24 -1.83
CA ARG A 109 -18.44 -7.57 -2.34
C ARG A 109 -19.59 -8.51 -2.10
N ASN A 110 -19.86 -9.36 -3.12
CA ASN A 110 -20.81 -10.45 -3.03
C ASN A 110 -20.02 -11.74 -2.84
N LEU A 111 -20.48 -12.56 -1.92
CA LEU A 111 -20.03 -13.93 -1.74
C LEU A 111 -21.22 -14.84 -1.98
N ASP A 112 -21.18 -15.58 -3.08
CA ASP A 112 -22.16 -16.62 -3.39
C ASP A 112 -21.64 -17.93 -2.80
N ALA A 113 -22.32 -18.43 -1.77
CA ALA A 113 -22.01 -19.73 -1.20
C ALA A 113 -22.63 -20.84 -2.07
N GLU A 114 -21.87 -21.89 -2.32
CA GLU A 114 -22.41 -23.06 -3.05
C GLU A 114 -23.63 -23.62 -2.32
N PRO A 115 -24.72 -23.98 -3.07
CA PRO A 115 -25.90 -24.55 -2.46
C PRO A 115 -25.59 -25.86 -1.75
N ILE A 116 -25.96 -25.94 -0.49
CA ILE A 116 -25.82 -27.17 0.31
C ILE A 116 -27.14 -27.91 0.38
N LYS A 117 -27.05 -29.24 0.31
CA LYS A 117 -28.22 -30.15 0.45
C LYS A 117 -28.43 -30.43 1.93
N VAL A 118 -29.59 -30.06 2.46
CA VAL A 118 -29.98 -30.30 3.84
C VAL A 118 -31.32 -31.05 3.88
N ASN A 119 -31.57 -31.80 4.93
CA ASN A 119 -32.84 -32.45 5.14
C ASN A 119 -33.75 -31.61 6.04
N ASP A 120 -34.98 -31.44 5.63
CA ASP A 120 -36.01 -30.80 6.46
C ASP A 120 -36.40 -31.72 7.64
N LYS A 121 -37.16 -31.21 8.60
CA LYS A 121 -37.69 -31.96 9.74
C LYS A 121 -38.48 -33.20 9.32
N THR A 122 -39.07 -33.18 8.15
CA THR A 122 -39.80 -34.29 7.52
C THR A 122 -38.92 -35.28 6.76
N GLY A 123 -37.59 -35.02 6.68
CA GLY A 123 -36.65 -35.88 5.97
C GLY A 123 -36.52 -35.58 4.47
N ASN A 124 -37.20 -34.58 3.94
CA ASN A 124 -37.09 -34.21 2.53
C ASN A 124 -35.80 -33.43 2.27
N PRO A 125 -35.04 -33.80 1.20
CA PRO A 125 -33.83 -33.09 0.81
C PRO A 125 -34.19 -31.79 0.12
N ILE A 126 -33.68 -30.66 0.67
CA ILE A 126 -33.81 -29.33 0.09
C ILE A 126 -32.42 -28.75 -0.18
N MET A 127 -32.32 -27.88 -1.21
CA MET A 127 -31.11 -27.19 -1.54
C MET A 127 -31.20 -25.76 -1.00
N ILE A 128 -30.23 -25.35 -0.17
CA ILE A 128 -30.16 -24.00 0.38
C ILE A 128 -28.95 -23.30 -0.20
N GLY A 129 -29.18 -22.20 -0.92
CA GLY A 129 -28.16 -21.26 -1.39
C GLY A 129 -28.19 -19.99 -0.56
N MET A 130 -27.02 -19.37 -0.36
CA MET A 130 -26.89 -18.11 0.36
C MET A 130 -26.02 -17.14 -0.43
N VAL A 131 -26.49 -15.90 -0.57
CA VAL A 131 -25.72 -14.78 -1.11
C VAL A 131 -25.45 -13.79 0.02
N LEU A 132 -24.18 -13.58 0.31
CA LEU A 132 -23.75 -12.62 1.33
C LEU A 132 -23.17 -11.37 0.66
N VAL A 133 -23.79 -10.22 0.92
CA VAL A 133 -23.31 -8.93 0.45
C VAL A 133 -22.68 -8.19 1.62
N TRP A 134 -21.41 -7.82 1.50
CA TRP A 134 -20.69 -7.17 2.57
C TRP A 134 -19.80 -6.02 2.09
N LYS A 135 -19.53 -5.08 2.98
CA LYS A 135 -18.69 -3.91 2.74
C LYS A 135 -17.79 -3.66 3.95
N LEU A 136 -16.56 -3.28 3.69
CA LEU A 136 -15.64 -2.87 4.74
C LEU A 136 -16.05 -1.50 5.29
N LYS A 137 -16.26 -1.42 6.63
CA LYS A 137 -16.64 -0.19 7.32
C LYS A 137 -15.43 0.45 8.02
N ASP A 138 -14.60 -0.38 8.66
CA ASP A 138 -13.49 0.08 9.52
C ASP A 138 -12.17 -0.47 8.96
N THR A 139 -11.36 0.43 8.41
CA THR A 139 -10.09 0.07 7.74
C THR A 139 -8.99 -0.30 8.73
N TYR A 140 -9.01 0.31 9.92
CA TYR A 140 -8.04 -0.01 10.97
C TYR A 140 -8.18 -1.44 11.46
N LYS A 141 -9.42 -1.81 11.85
CA LYS A 141 -9.72 -3.16 12.35
C LYS A 141 -9.43 -4.22 11.29
N ALA A 142 -9.76 -3.93 10.04
CA ALA A 142 -9.53 -4.86 8.94
C ALA A 142 -8.06 -5.22 8.74
N ILE A 143 -7.13 -4.30 8.97
CA ILE A 143 -5.69 -4.57 8.78
C ILE A 143 -5.07 -5.19 10.03
N PHE A 144 -5.44 -4.70 11.22
CA PHE A 144 -4.73 -5.08 12.44
C PHE A 144 -5.41 -6.20 13.24
N GLU A 145 -6.73 -6.38 13.11
CA GLU A 145 -7.46 -7.42 13.82
C GLU A 145 -7.69 -8.67 12.95
N ILE A 146 -7.99 -8.50 11.65
CA ILE A 146 -8.32 -9.62 10.76
C ILE A 146 -7.07 -10.28 10.19
N ASP A 147 -6.03 -9.50 9.86
CA ASP A 147 -4.76 -10.03 9.31
C ASP A 147 -4.04 -10.94 10.33
N THR A 148 -4.21 -10.67 11.62
CA THR A 148 -3.63 -11.51 12.69
C THR A 148 -4.32 -12.89 12.79
N GLN A 149 -5.61 -12.97 12.50
CA GLN A 149 -6.36 -14.23 12.55
C GLN A 149 -6.05 -15.12 11.34
N THR A 150 -5.94 -14.55 10.15
CA THR A 150 -5.64 -15.32 8.92
C THR A 150 -4.22 -15.89 8.92
N MET A 151 -3.26 -15.20 9.55
CA MET A 151 -1.89 -15.71 9.71
C MET A 151 -1.81 -16.86 10.72
N ALA A 152 -2.67 -16.88 11.76
CA ALA A 152 -2.73 -17.95 12.74
C ALA A 152 -3.33 -19.24 12.16
N GLU A 153 -4.35 -19.13 11.29
CA GLU A 153 -4.96 -20.30 10.63
C GLU A 153 -4.09 -20.86 9.49
N GLY A 154 -3.35 -20.00 8.77
CA GLY A 154 -2.45 -20.44 7.69
C GLY A 154 -1.24 -21.24 8.17
N SER A 155 -0.80 -21.05 9.41
CA SER A 155 0.36 -21.78 9.95
C SER A 155 0.02 -23.15 10.53
N THR A 156 -1.24 -23.41 10.88
CA THR A 156 -1.70 -24.71 11.40
C THR A 156 -2.17 -25.68 10.29
N GLY A 157 -2.49 -25.18 9.09
CA GLY A 157 -2.96 -26.01 7.97
C GLY A 157 -1.85 -26.70 7.16
N GLN A 158 -0.59 -26.31 7.30
CA GLN A 158 0.49 -26.85 6.45
C GLN A 158 1.41 -27.86 7.14
N ALA A 159 1.16 -28.20 8.40
CA ALA A 159 1.92 -29.19 9.14
C ALA A 159 1.36 -30.64 9.08
N GLY A 160 0.30 -30.89 8.30
CA GLY A 160 -0.45 -32.15 8.30
C GLY A 160 -0.35 -33.03 7.04
N ILE A 161 0.36 -32.67 5.98
CA ILE A 161 0.37 -33.45 4.73
C ILE A 161 1.79 -33.88 4.29
N GLY A 162 2.67 -34.15 5.21
CA GLY A 162 4.05 -34.53 4.90
C GLY A 162 4.59 -35.80 5.55
N ALA A 163 3.76 -36.61 6.19
CA ALA A 163 4.28 -37.80 6.88
C ALA A 163 3.34 -39.03 6.76
N SER A 164 3.04 -39.48 5.54
CA SER A 164 2.47 -40.82 5.35
C SER A 164 2.63 -41.33 3.92
N ALA A 165 3.85 -41.38 3.40
CA ALA A 165 4.17 -42.12 2.19
C ALA A 165 5.60 -42.61 2.19
N ALA A 166 6.00 -43.35 3.23
CA ALA A 166 7.20 -44.17 3.20
C ALA A 166 7.10 -45.34 4.20
N GLN A 167 6.27 -46.31 3.85
CA GLN A 167 6.43 -47.75 4.29
C GLN A 167 5.33 -48.57 3.58
N ILE A 168 5.65 -49.14 2.48
CA ILE A 168 5.51 -50.57 2.09
C ILE A 168 6.28 -50.74 0.78
#